data_c7902edf5590bec838cf8551240a760e
#
_entry.id   c7902edf5590bec838cf8551240a760e
#
_cell.length_a   1.000
_cell.length_b   1.000
_cell.length_c   1.000
_cell.angle_alpha   90.00
_cell.angle_beta   90.00
_cell.angle_gamma   90.00
#
_symmetry.space_group_name_H-M   'P 1'
#
loop_
_entity.id
_entity.type
_entity.pdbx_description
1 polymer ?
#
loop_
_entity_poly.entity_id
_entity_poly.type
_entity_poly.pdbx_seq_one_letter_code
_entity_poly.pdbx_strand_id
1 'polypeptide(L)'
;FTQGPYFTSHFKALSKKYGDFEVLETGWPKQDWIKANLHKYDAEREQLLSQSGKKTIILYAPTFSPKLTSLLYIKEQLGRLAEERNALVLMKFHPLTRQEWVDEYRDWASQKNDVIFIDKGENVTKYQLMSDVLISDTSSTIYEFLLLSRPVITLGTISKAIYWENITEPSLLIAAYDHALTDPEAIAKRQWIVDNYDPYLDGRVCERMIAGAEDYIRRHGVPKKRKLNLWRKYTSIKTFGRIKK
;
A
#
# COMPACT_ATOMS: atom_id res chain seq x y z
N PHE A 1 -14.12 -11.06 -8.48
CA PHE A 1 -13.05 -10.37 -9.20
C PHE A 1 -11.75 -10.51 -8.43
N THR A 2 -10.62 -10.70 -9.14
CA THR A 2 -9.28 -10.83 -8.57
C THR A 2 -8.32 -9.83 -9.20
N GLN A 3 -7.29 -9.45 -8.45
CA GLN A 3 -6.35 -8.41 -8.86
C GLN A 3 -5.39 -8.89 -9.95
N GLY A 4 -4.79 -10.08 -9.78
CA GLY A 4 -3.80 -10.61 -10.70
C GLY A 4 -3.61 -12.11 -10.59
N PRO A 5 -2.66 -12.70 -11.35
CA PRO A 5 -2.47 -14.14 -11.48
C PRO A 5 -2.31 -14.88 -10.14
N TYR A 6 -1.58 -14.30 -9.19
CA TYR A 6 -1.35 -14.91 -7.87
C TYR A 6 -2.67 -15.16 -7.12
N PHE A 7 -3.53 -14.14 -7.02
CA PHE A 7 -4.83 -14.28 -6.37
C PHE A 7 -5.80 -15.12 -7.19
N THR A 8 -5.78 -14.97 -8.51
CA THR A 8 -6.64 -15.71 -9.45
C THR A 8 -6.43 -17.21 -9.33
N SER A 9 -5.18 -17.68 -9.28
CA SER A 9 -4.86 -19.10 -9.13
C SER A 9 -5.44 -19.67 -7.83
N HIS A 10 -5.29 -18.96 -6.73
CA HIS A 10 -5.80 -19.36 -5.43
C HIS A 10 -7.34 -19.43 -5.40
N PHE A 11 -8.01 -18.37 -5.89
CA PHE A 11 -9.48 -18.34 -5.92
C PHE A 11 -10.07 -19.32 -6.94
N LYS A 12 -9.40 -19.61 -8.06
CA LYS A 12 -9.82 -20.68 -8.98
C LYS A 12 -9.78 -22.06 -8.33
N ALA A 13 -8.77 -22.35 -7.51
CA ALA A 13 -8.72 -23.59 -6.75
C ALA A 13 -9.91 -23.71 -5.76
N LEU A 14 -10.26 -22.62 -5.08
CA LEU A 14 -11.42 -22.57 -4.19
C LEU A 14 -12.75 -22.72 -4.98
N SER A 15 -12.88 -22.04 -6.11
CA SER A 15 -14.05 -22.12 -6.98
C SER A 15 -14.28 -23.57 -7.47
N LYS A 16 -13.20 -24.25 -7.89
CA LYS A 16 -13.25 -25.66 -8.27
C LYS A 16 -13.70 -26.56 -7.11
N LYS A 17 -13.28 -26.25 -5.88
CA LYS A 17 -13.65 -27.04 -4.69
C LYS A 17 -15.10 -26.84 -4.26
N TYR A 18 -15.62 -25.64 -4.33
CA TYR A 18 -16.94 -25.28 -3.78
C TYR A 18 -18.04 -25.17 -4.84
N GLY A 19 -17.70 -24.78 -6.07
CA GLY A 19 -18.63 -24.73 -7.21
C GLY A 19 -19.71 -23.65 -7.17
N ASP A 20 -19.62 -22.70 -6.25
CA ASP A 20 -20.67 -21.72 -5.96
C ASP A 20 -20.32 -20.29 -6.42
N PHE A 21 -19.16 -20.09 -7.04
CA PHE A 21 -18.73 -18.81 -7.62
C PHE A 21 -17.76 -19.01 -8.79
N GLU A 22 -17.70 -18.03 -9.66
CA GLU A 22 -16.70 -17.93 -10.74
C GLU A 22 -15.61 -16.91 -10.37
N VAL A 23 -14.45 -17.03 -10.99
CA VAL A 23 -13.30 -16.15 -10.77
C VAL A 23 -12.94 -15.46 -12.06
N LEU A 24 -12.97 -14.14 -12.05
CA LEU A 24 -12.55 -13.29 -13.14
C LEU A 24 -11.40 -12.39 -12.70
N GLU A 25 -10.29 -12.47 -13.42
CA GLU A 25 -9.13 -11.61 -13.21
C GLU A 25 -9.34 -10.29 -13.93
N THR A 26 -9.31 -9.19 -13.19
CA THR A 26 -9.65 -7.86 -13.73
C THR A 26 -8.64 -6.78 -13.41
N GLY A 27 -7.86 -6.96 -12.35
CA GLY A 27 -7.08 -5.91 -11.72
C GLY A 27 -7.81 -5.28 -10.52
N TRP A 28 -7.14 -4.37 -9.86
CA TRP A 28 -7.66 -3.60 -8.73
C TRP A 28 -8.16 -2.21 -9.19
N PRO A 29 -9.40 -1.82 -8.95
CA PRO A 29 -9.99 -0.57 -9.48
C PRO A 29 -9.20 0.70 -9.17
N LYS A 30 -8.44 0.71 -8.07
CA LYS A 30 -7.57 1.85 -7.73
C LYS A 30 -6.50 2.11 -8.80
N GLN A 31 -6.09 1.08 -9.57
CA GLN A 31 -5.10 1.24 -10.64
C GLN A 31 -5.58 2.14 -11.78
N ASP A 32 -6.89 2.17 -12.07
CA ASP A 32 -7.45 3.10 -13.06
C ASP A 32 -7.26 4.55 -12.62
N TRP A 33 -7.51 4.81 -11.32
CA TRP A 33 -7.28 6.14 -10.76
C TRP A 33 -5.77 6.50 -10.74
N ILE A 34 -4.92 5.56 -10.36
CA ILE A 34 -3.46 5.74 -10.36
C ILE A 34 -2.99 6.05 -11.77
N LYS A 35 -3.41 5.27 -12.78
CA LYS A 35 -3.05 5.50 -14.19
C LYS A 35 -3.43 6.90 -14.66
N ALA A 36 -4.65 7.33 -14.36
CA ALA A 36 -5.15 8.65 -14.75
C ALA A 36 -4.45 9.82 -14.03
N ASN A 37 -3.82 9.56 -12.88
CA ASN A 37 -3.20 10.61 -12.05
C ASN A 37 -1.67 10.41 -11.87
N LEU A 38 -1.03 9.55 -12.65
CA LEU A 38 0.36 9.15 -12.45
C LEU A 38 1.32 10.36 -12.42
N HIS A 39 1.07 11.37 -13.25
CA HIS A 39 1.87 12.58 -13.39
C HIS A 39 1.24 13.83 -12.75
N LYS A 40 0.14 13.66 -12.04
CA LYS A 40 -0.64 14.78 -11.49
C LYS A 40 0.15 15.66 -10.52
N TYR A 41 1.11 15.08 -9.83
CA TYR A 41 1.87 15.74 -8.77
C TYR A 41 3.33 15.98 -9.12
N ASP A 42 3.72 15.80 -10.39
CA ASP A 42 5.12 15.96 -10.85
C ASP A 42 5.64 17.38 -10.59
N ALA A 43 4.84 18.42 -10.90
CA ALA A 43 5.23 19.79 -10.65
C ALA A 43 5.42 20.11 -9.15
N GLU A 44 4.56 19.59 -8.30
CA GLU A 44 4.68 19.75 -6.84
C GLU A 44 5.91 18.98 -6.30
N ARG A 45 6.16 17.78 -6.82
CA ARG A 45 7.37 17.00 -6.52
C ARG A 45 8.65 17.78 -6.89
N GLU A 46 8.71 18.32 -8.08
CA GLU A 46 9.86 19.11 -8.54
C GLU A 46 10.06 20.37 -7.71
N GLN A 47 8.97 21.03 -7.33
CA GLN A 47 9.03 22.19 -6.43
C GLN A 47 9.61 21.81 -5.05
N LEU A 48 9.17 20.71 -4.45
CA LEU A 48 9.69 20.23 -3.17
C LEU A 48 11.20 19.92 -3.27
N LEU A 49 11.63 19.22 -4.32
CA LEU A 49 13.03 18.90 -4.54
C LEU A 49 13.89 20.16 -4.76
N SER A 50 13.39 21.11 -5.55
CA SER A 50 14.07 22.39 -5.80
C SER A 50 14.22 23.23 -4.53
N GLN A 51 13.15 23.34 -3.73
CA GLN A 51 13.14 24.12 -2.50
C GLN A 51 14.03 23.50 -1.41
N SER A 52 14.05 22.17 -1.30
CA SER A 52 14.87 21.47 -0.32
C SER A 52 16.32 21.26 -0.76
N GLY A 53 16.64 21.42 -2.03
CA GLY A 53 17.95 21.06 -2.61
C GLY A 53 18.24 19.56 -2.60
N LYS A 54 17.22 18.73 -2.39
CA LYS A 54 17.34 17.26 -2.31
C LYS A 54 17.17 16.61 -3.69
N LYS A 55 17.58 15.33 -3.81
CA LYS A 55 17.55 14.58 -5.09
C LYS A 55 16.45 13.53 -5.14
N THR A 56 16.04 13.03 -4.00
CA THR A 56 15.07 11.92 -3.83
C THR A 56 14.05 12.26 -2.77
N ILE A 57 12.84 11.72 -2.91
CA ILE A 57 11.79 11.80 -1.89
C ILE A 57 11.55 10.41 -1.31
N ILE A 58 11.63 10.30 -0.01
CA ILE A 58 11.33 9.10 0.77
C ILE A 58 10.00 9.31 1.49
N LEU A 59 9.04 8.41 1.32
CA LEU A 59 7.83 8.40 2.11
C LEU A 59 8.02 7.48 3.33
N TYR A 60 7.90 8.02 4.52
CA TYR A 60 7.77 7.23 5.74
C TYR A 60 6.30 7.15 6.15
N ALA A 61 5.71 5.97 6.05
CA ALA A 61 4.29 5.71 6.33
C ALA A 61 4.12 4.50 7.25
N PRO A 62 4.30 4.67 8.57
CA PRO A 62 4.20 3.60 9.55
C PRO A 62 2.76 3.20 9.85
N THR A 63 2.56 1.98 10.39
CA THR A 63 1.28 1.56 10.96
C THR A 63 1.01 2.28 12.28
N PHE A 64 -0.27 2.40 12.64
CA PHE A 64 -0.71 3.02 13.90
C PHE A 64 -0.71 2.05 15.10
N SER A 65 -0.54 0.74 14.85
CA SER A 65 -0.60 -0.27 15.90
C SER A 65 0.63 -0.20 16.83
N PRO A 66 0.47 -0.01 18.15
CA PRO A 66 1.59 0.15 19.07
C PRO A 66 2.55 -1.04 19.13
N LYS A 67 2.07 -2.23 18.76
CA LYS A 67 2.88 -3.47 18.77
C LYS A 67 3.65 -3.72 17.48
N LEU A 68 3.30 -3.00 16.40
CA LEU A 68 3.82 -3.25 15.05
C LEU A 68 4.50 -2.04 14.46
N THR A 69 4.36 -0.88 15.10
CA THR A 69 4.89 0.38 14.57
C THR A 69 6.38 0.54 14.83
N SER A 70 7.09 1.03 13.83
CA SER A 70 8.50 1.44 13.92
C SER A 70 8.72 2.81 14.56
N LEU A 71 7.64 3.58 14.84
CA LEU A 71 7.71 4.93 15.39
C LEU A 71 8.55 5.05 16.66
N LEU A 72 8.64 3.99 17.48
CA LEU A 72 9.31 4.04 18.78
C LEU A 72 10.85 4.10 18.68
N TYR A 73 11.45 3.76 17.52
CA TYR A 73 12.91 3.55 17.44
C TYR A 73 13.56 3.93 16.11
N ILE A 74 12.81 4.41 15.09
CA ILE A 74 13.38 4.68 13.76
C ILE A 74 13.81 6.13 13.54
N LYS A 75 13.33 7.07 14.38
CA LYS A 75 13.43 8.52 14.18
C LYS A 75 14.84 9.01 13.82
N GLU A 76 15.83 8.63 14.63
CA GLU A 76 17.22 9.04 14.42
C GLU A 76 17.79 8.49 13.09
N GLN A 77 17.43 7.26 12.73
CA GLN A 77 17.92 6.65 11.48
C GLN A 77 17.28 7.27 10.24
N LEU A 78 16.01 7.74 10.33
CA LEU A 78 15.39 8.52 9.26
C LEU A 78 16.12 9.85 9.03
N GLY A 79 16.50 10.54 10.10
CA GLY A 79 17.27 11.78 10.01
C GLY A 79 18.63 11.56 9.37
N ARG A 80 19.36 10.52 9.80
CA ARG A 80 20.65 10.15 9.21
C ARG A 80 20.52 9.77 7.73
N LEU A 81 19.50 8.99 7.37
CA LEU A 81 19.26 8.61 5.99
C LEU A 81 19.00 9.84 5.11
N ALA A 82 18.16 10.77 5.57
CA ALA A 82 17.87 12.02 4.86
C ALA A 82 19.13 12.82 4.56
N GLU A 83 20.02 12.95 5.54
CA GLU A 83 21.28 13.66 5.44
C GLU A 83 22.29 12.91 4.54
N GLU A 84 22.59 11.65 4.86
CA GLU A 84 23.63 10.85 4.18
C GLU A 84 23.30 10.52 2.72
N ARG A 85 22.01 10.45 2.35
CA ARG A 85 21.57 10.15 0.97
C ARG A 85 20.99 11.34 0.23
N ASN A 86 21.13 12.55 0.80
CA ASN A 86 20.60 13.78 0.22
C ASN A 86 19.12 13.65 -0.20
N ALA A 87 18.31 13.08 0.70
CA ALA A 87 16.90 12.79 0.48
C ALA A 87 15.99 13.70 1.30
N LEU A 88 14.79 13.97 0.79
CA LEU A 88 13.70 14.60 1.52
C LEU A 88 12.79 13.51 2.08
N VAL A 89 12.59 13.47 3.38
CA VAL A 89 11.68 12.53 4.04
C VAL A 89 10.32 13.18 4.26
N LEU A 90 9.29 12.62 3.64
CA LEU A 90 7.89 12.97 3.88
C LEU A 90 7.31 11.98 4.89
N MET A 91 6.91 12.45 6.06
CA MET A 91 6.31 11.60 7.09
C MET A 91 4.79 11.72 7.07
N LYS A 92 4.11 10.63 6.68
CA LYS A 92 2.65 10.56 6.58
C LYS A 92 2.10 9.48 7.49
N PHE A 93 1.56 9.91 8.63
CA PHE A 93 1.03 8.98 9.61
C PHE A 93 -0.42 8.58 9.33
N HIS A 94 -0.79 7.40 9.80
CA HIS A 94 -2.16 6.91 9.71
C HIS A 94 -3.10 7.80 10.57
N PRO A 95 -4.35 8.07 10.15
CA PRO A 95 -5.30 8.88 10.93
C PRO A 95 -5.52 8.42 12.38
N LEU A 96 -5.39 7.11 12.63
CA LEU A 96 -5.54 6.50 13.97
C LEU A 96 -4.24 6.50 14.80
N THR A 97 -3.15 7.07 14.31
CA THR A 97 -1.90 7.21 15.08
C THR A 97 -2.15 8.06 16.31
N ARG A 98 -1.59 7.64 17.47
CA ARG A 98 -1.72 8.36 18.74
C ARG A 98 -1.22 9.79 18.62
N GLN A 99 -1.94 10.72 19.25
CA GLN A 99 -1.64 12.14 19.12
C GLN A 99 -0.26 12.50 19.69
N GLU A 100 0.16 11.84 20.76
CA GLU A 100 1.47 12.04 21.39
C GLU A 100 2.62 11.80 20.40
N TRP A 101 2.53 10.73 19.60
CA TRP A 101 3.54 10.43 18.54
C TRP A 101 3.48 11.44 17.40
N VAL A 102 2.26 11.89 17.05
CA VAL A 102 2.09 12.91 16.02
C VAL A 102 2.77 14.21 16.41
N ASP A 103 2.56 14.64 17.65
CA ASP A 103 3.12 15.89 18.18
C ASP A 103 4.65 15.78 18.31
N GLU A 104 5.16 14.68 18.87
CA GLU A 104 6.60 14.40 18.97
C GLU A 104 7.31 14.45 17.61
N TYR A 105 6.76 13.78 16.61
CA TYR A 105 7.37 13.71 15.27
C TYR A 105 7.20 15.02 14.49
N ARG A 106 6.12 15.76 14.70
CA ARG A 106 5.95 17.10 14.12
C ARG A 106 6.97 18.07 14.69
N ASP A 107 7.16 18.08 16.01
CA ASP A 107 8.15 18.92 16.66
C ASP A 107 9.57 18.58 16.22
N TRP A 108 9.89 17.30 16.14
CA TRP A 108 11.17 16.85 15.62
C TRP A 108 11.40 17.26 14.16
N ALA A 109 10.40 17.11 13.29
CA ALA A 109 10.49 17.51 11.89
C ALA A 109 10.65 19.03 11.72
N SER A 110 10.03 19.83 12.58
CA SER A 110 10.13 21.29 12.52
C SER A 110 11.55 21.82 12.72
N GLN A 111 12.44 21.01 13.30
CA GLN A 111 13.85 21.33 13.54
C GLN A 111 14.78 20.84 12.43
N LYS A 112 14.23 20.25 11.35
CA LYS A 112 14.95 19.64 10.24
C LYS A 112 14.61 20.31 8.91
N ASN A 113 15.60 20.50 8.04
CA ASN A 113 15.39 21.03 6.70
C ASN A 113 15.09 19.97 5.65
N ASP A 114 15.28 18.70 5.99
CA ASP A 114 15.18 17.54 5.11
C ASP A 114 14.06 16.57 5.51
N VAL A 115 13.18 16.98 6.43
CA VAL A 115 12.03 16.22 6.90
C VAL A 115 10.79 17.08 6.91
N ILE A 116 9.72 16.60 6.27
CA ILE A 116 8.41 17.28 6.26
C ILE A 116 7.38 16.38 6.93
N PHE A 117 6.70 16.86 7.95
CA PHE A 117 5.57 16.19 8.56
C PHE A 117 4.28 16.53 7.80
N ILE A 118 3.60 15.52 7.27
CA ILE A 118 2.35 15.65 6.50
C ILE A 118 1.15 15.47 7.44
N ASP A 119 0.15 16.35 7.33
CA ASP A 119 -1.06 16.25 8.13
C ASP A 119 -1.78 14.91 7.93
N LYS A 120 -2.38 14.38 9.02
CA LYS A 120 -3.09 13.08 9.01
C LYS A 120 -4.28 13.05 8.04
N GLY A 121 -4.92 14.20 7.78
CA GLY A 121 -6.05 14.34 6.87
C GLY A 121 -5.70 14.21 5.39
N GLU A 122 -4.44 14.41 5.02
CA GLU A 122 -3.99 14.34 3.64
C GLU A 122 -4.06 12.93 3.05
N ASN A 123 -4.28 12.83 1.73
CA ASN A 123 -4.36 11.56 1.03
C ASN A 123 -2.95 10.96 0.82
N VAL A 124 -2.69 9.80 1.42
CA VAL A 124 -1.41 9.09 1.30
C VAL A 124 -1.01 8.78 -0.16
N THR A 125 -1.98 8.53 -1.03
CA THR A 125 -1.72 8.19 -2.44
C THR A 125 -1.03 9.32 -3.20
N LYS A 126 -1.31 10.59 -2.86
CA LYS A 126 -0.57 11.75 -3.39
C LYS A 126 0.93 11.59 -3.10
N TYR A 127 1.28 11.32 -1.87
CA TYR A 127 2.67 11.20 -1.43
C TYR A 127 3.34 9.91 -1.93
N GLN A 128 2.58 8.83 -2.13
CA GLN A 128 3.07 7.65 -2.83
C GLN A 128 3.49 7.98 -4.27
N LEU A 129 2.69 8.75 -5.01
CA LEU A 129 3.01 9.14 -6.39
C LEU A 129 4.23 10.06 -6.47
N MET A 130 4.45 10.90 -5.46
CA MET A 130 5.58 11.84 -5.40
C MET A 130 6.89 11.22 -4.92
N SER A 131 6.87 10.06 -4.24
CA SER A 131 8.04 9.49 -3.57
C SER A 131 8.73 8.41 -4.38
N ASP A 132 10.04 8.30 -4.22
CA ASP A 132 10.89 7.34 -4.91
C ASP A 132 11.03 6.03 -4.12
N VAL A 133 10.99 6.11 -2.78
CA VAL A 133 11.14 4.98 -1.84
C VAL A 133 10.09 5.08 -0.76
N LEU A 134 9.54 3.93 -0.34
CA LEU A 134 8.69 3.82 0.84
C LEU A 134 9.46 3.14 1.99
N ILE A 135 9.42 3.75 3.17
CA ILE A 135 9.80 3.13 4.43
C ILE A 135 8.53 2.92 5.25
N SER A 136 8.32 1.70 5.73
CA SER A 136 7.14 1.33 6.51
C SER A 136 7.47 0.21 7.51
N ASP A 137 6.45 -0.42 8.05
CA ASP A 137 6.57 -1.58 8.96
C ASP A 137 5.58 -2.68 8.58
N THR A 138 4.30 -2.55 8.92
CA THR A 138 3.25 -3.52 8.59
C THR A 138 2.00 -2.77 8.12
N SER A 139 1.87 -2.60 6.81
CA SER A 139 0.78 -1.80 6.21
C SER A 139 0.42 -2.31 4.80
N SER A 140 -0.84 -2.17 4.39
CA SER A 140 -1.26 -2.38 3.00
C SER A 140 -0.63 -1.40 2.01
N THR A 141 -0.20 -0.24 2.48
CA THR A 141 0.53 0.79 1.72
C THR A 141 1.78 0.23 1.03
N ILE A 142 2.40 -0.81 1.60
CA ILE A 142 3.55 -1.53 1.04
C ILE A 142 3.21 -2.08 -0.35
N TYR A 143 2.13 -2.84 -0.47
CA TYR A 143 1.72 -3.41 -1.75
C TYR A 143 1.29 -2.35 -2.75
N GLU A 144 0.59 -1.32 -2.29
CA GLU A 144 0.22 -0.17 -3.13
C GLU A 144 1.44 0.50 -3.76
N PHE A 145 2.51 0.65 -2.99
CA PHE A 145 3.75 1.28 -3.44
C PHE A 145 4.56 0.36 -4.36
N LEU A 146 4.64 -0.94 -4.04
CA LEU A 146 5.30 -1.95 -4.90
C LEU A 146 4.68 -2.03 -6.29
N LEU A 147 3.34 -1.85 -6.40
CA LEU A 147 2.64 -1.81 -7.68
C LEU A 147 3.00 -0.59 -8.54
N LEU A 148 3.62 0.44 -7.96
CA LEU A 148 4.26 1.53 -8.72
C LEU A 148 5.66 1.16 -9.24
N SER A 149 6.11 -0.08 -9.05
CA SER A 149 7.47 -0.56 -9.34
C SER A 149 8.57 0.21 -8.61
N ARG A 150 8.27 0.71 -7.40
CA ARG A 150 9.19 1.48 -6.56
C ARG A 150 9.63 0.68 -5.33
N PRO A 151 10.87 0.89 -4.84
CA PRO A 151 11.42 0.13 -3.72
C PRO A 151 10.72 0.42 -2.39
N VAL A 152 10.57 -0.64 -1.60
CA VAL A 152 10.03 -0.60 -0.25
C VAL A 152 11.04 -1.17 0.72
N ILE A 153 11.14 -0.54 1.89
CA ILE A 153 11.90 -1.04 3.02
C ILE A 153 10.95 -1.12 4.21
N THR A 154 10.92 -2.25 4.87
CA THR A 154 10.12 -2.41 6.11
C THR A 154 11.02 -2.68 7.31
N LEU A 155 10.54 -2.27 8.47
CA LEU A 155 11.16 -2.55 9.75
C LEU A 155 10.26 -3.46 10.57
N GLY A 156 10.68 -4.72 10.75
CA GLY A 156 9.97 -5.71 11.56
C GLY A 156 8.59 -6.11 11.03
N THR A 157 8.41 -6.19 9.70
CA THR A 157 7.12 -6.61 9.14
C THR A 157 6.74 -8.02 9.57
N ILE A 158 5.44 -8.23 9.84
CA ILE A 158 4.88 -9.56 10.14
C ILE A 158 4.46 -10.34 8.88
N SER A 159 4.70 -9.80 7.70
CA SER A 159 4.39 -10.48 6.44
C SER A 159 5.15 -11.81 6.35
N LYS A 160 4.47 -12.88 5.94
CA LYS A 160 5.09 -14.21 5.76
C LYS A 160 5.85 -14.34 4.45
N ALA A 161 5.39 -13.64 3.41
CA ALA A 161 6.02 -13.60 2.10
C ALA A 161 6.55 -12.19 1.87
N ILE A 162 7.87 -12.04 1.84
CA ILE A 162 8.56 -10.76 1.73
C ILE A 162 9.30 -10.73 0.40
N TYR A 163 8.92 -9.78 -0.46
CA TYR A 163 9.50 -9.55 -1.79
C TYR A 163 10.17 -8.16 -1.88
N TRP A 164 10.56 -7.61 -0.73
CA TRP A 164 11.21 -6.31 -0.58
C TRP A 164 12.21 -6.36 0.56
N GLU A 165 12.94 -5.27 0.82
CA GLU A 165 13.86 -5.19 1.94
C GLU A 165 13.10 -5.16 3.27
N ASN A 166 13.48 -6.05 4.18
CA ASN A 166 12.96 -6.04 5.55
C ASN A 166 14.11 -6.14 6.54
N ILE A 167 14.24 -5.14 7.39
CA ILE A 167 15.26 -5.07 8.43
C ILE A 167 14.62 -5.29 9.81
N THR A 168 15.41 -5.79 10.73
CA THR A 168 15.02 -5.98 12.14
C THR A 168 15.61 -4.91 13.05
N GLU A 169 16.73 -4.31 12.63
CA GLU A 169 17.45 -3.29 13.38
C GLU A 169 17.44 -1.96 12.62
N PRO A 170 17.07 -0.83 13.27
CA PRO A 170 17.05 0.47 12.63
C PRO A 170 18.40 0.90 12.03
N SER A 171 19.51 0.48 12.63
CA SER A 171 20.87 0.76 12.15
C SER A 171 21.17 0.25 10.76
N LEU A 172 20.40 -0.73 10.27
CA LEU A 172 20.54 -1.31 8.92
C LEU A 172 19.82 -0.49 7.85
N LEU A 173 19.08 0.59 8.22
CA LEU A 173 18.21 1.32 7.30
C LEU A 173 18.94 1.88 6.09
N ILE A 174 20.13 2.46 6.27
CA ILE A 174 20.90 3.07 5.20
C ILE A 174 21.43 2.00 4.23
N ALA A 175 21.94 0.89 4.75
CA ALA A 175 22.39 -0.23 3.91
C ALA A 175 21.23 -0.87 3.14
N ALA A 176 20.07 -1.03 3.78
CA ALA A 176 18.85 -1.53 3.13
C ALA A 176 18.34 -0.57 2.04
N TYR A 177 18.45 0.73 2.25
CA TYR A 177 18.10 1.73 1.24
C TYR A 177 18.98 1.60 -0.01
N ASP A 178 20.30 1.50 0.16
CA ASP A 178 21.21 1.34 -0.98
C ASP A 178 20.95 0.01 -1.72
N HIS A 179 20.78 -1.08 -0.98
CA HIS A 179 20.47 -2.39 -1.54
C HIS A 179 19.15 -2.42 -2.31
N ALA A 180 18.07 -1.85 -1.75
CA ALA A 180 16.76 -1.80 -2.40
C ALA A 180 16.77 -1.06 -3.75
N LEU A 181 17.70 -0.12 -3.93
CA LEU A 181 17.83 0.67 -5.17
C LEU A 181 18.70 -0.01 -6.23
N THR A 182 19.74 -0.72 -5.83
CA THR A 182 20.84 -1.14 -6.74
C THR A 182 20.92 -2.64 -6.95
N ASP A 183 20.41 -3.44 -6.00
CA ASP A 183 20.52 -4.89 -6.08
C ASP A 183 19.57 -5.49 -7.14
N PRO A 184 20.12 -6.27 -8.12
CA PRO A 184 19.30 -6.87 -9.18
C PRO A 184 18.23 -7.84 -8.66
N GLU A 185 18.47 -8.55 -7.57
CA GLU A 185 17.50 -9.48 -6.98
C GLU A 185 16.33 -8.71 -6.34
N ALA A 186 16.61 -7.60 -5.64
CA ALA A 186 15.58 -6.72 -5.09
C ALA A 186 14.71 -6.12 -6.19
N ILE A 187 15.31 -5.72 -7.31
CA ILE A 187 14.60 -5.24 -8.49
C ILE A 187 13.72 -6.33 -9.11
N ALA A 188 14.26 -7.56 -9.28
CA ALA A 188 13.52 -8.68 -9.83
C ALA A 188 12.33 -9.10 -8.93
N LYS A 189 12.51 -9.14 -7.62
CA LYS A 189 11.44 -9.42 -6.65
C LYS A 189 10.31 -8.38 -6.75
N ARG A 190 10.64 -7.11 -6.87
CA ARG A 190 9.68 -6.03 -7.06
C ARG A 190 8.90 -6.18 -8.37
N GLN A 191 9.57 -6.48 -9.47
CA GLN A 191 8.91 -6.73 -10.75
C GLN A 191 7.98 -7.95 -10.68
N TRP A 192 8.41 -9.01 -9.97
CA TRP A 192 7.57 -10.18 -9.74
C TRP A 192 6.24 -9.82 -9.04
N ILE A 193 6.25 -8.90 -8.07
CA ILE A 193 5.03 -8.40 -7.43
C ILE A 193 4.12 -7.71 -8.44
N VAL A 194 4.66 -6.83 -9.27
CA VAL A 194 3.86 -6.14 -10.32
C VAL A 194 3.21 -7.18 -11.24
N ASP A 195 3.98 -8.13 -11.75
CA ASP A 195 3.51 -9.11 -12.73
C ASP A 195 2.48 -10.10 -12.16
N ASN A 196 2.56 -10.40 -10.85
CA ASN A 196 1.75 -11.45 -10.24
C ASN A 196 0.62 -10.94 -9.34
N TYR A 197 0.79 -9.79 -8.67
CA TYR A 197 -0.26 -9.26 -7.81
C TYR A 197 -1.26 -8.39 -8.57
N ASP A 198 -0.80 -7.46 -9.42
CA ASP A 198 -1.68 -6.62 -10.24
C ASP A 198 -0.94 -6.01 -11.45
N PRO A 199 -0.90 -6.70 -12.60
CA PRO A 199 -0.22 -6.20 -13.81
C PRO A 199 -1.05 -5.16 -14.60
N TYR A 200 -2.21 -4.74 -14.09
CA TYR A 200 -3.20 -3.99 -14.84
C TYR A 200 -3.15 -2.46 -14.61
N LEU A 201 -2.03 -1.83 -14.95
CA LEU A 201 -1.92 -0.35 -14.93
C LEU A 201 -2.27 0.24 -16.32
N ASP A 202 -3.38 -0.22 -16.92
CA ASP A 202 -3.82 0.17 -18.27
C ASP A 202 -5.02 1.15 -18.29
N GLY A 203 -5.63 1.41 -17.13
CA GLY A 203 -6.80 2.30 -17.00
C GLY A 203 -8.12 1.65 -17.41
N ARG A 204 -8.20 0.31 -17.50
CA ARG A 204 -9.37 -0.43 -17.98
C ARG A 204 -9.87 -1.50 -16.99
N VAL A 205 -9.48 -1.42 -15.73
CA VAL A 205 -9.89 -2.38 -14.70
C VAL A 205 -11.40 -2.32 -14.48
N CYS A 206 -11.95 -1.12 -14.29
CA CYS A 206 -13.39 -0.92 -14.09
C CYS A 206 -14.20 -1.38 -15.31
N GLU A 207 -13.72 -1.14 -16.53
CA GLU A 207 -14.34 -1.64 -17.76
C GLU A 207 -14.41 -3.18 -17.77
N ARG A 208 -13.29 -3.85 -17.46
CA ARG A 208 -13.24 -5.33 -17.36
C ARG A 208 -14.19 -5.87 -16.29
N MET A 209 -14.29 -5.20 -15.14
CA MET A 209 -15.19 -5.62 -14.06
C MET A 209 -16.66 -5.49 -14.48
N ILE A 210 -17.05 -4.39 -15.12
CA ILE A 210 -18.43 -4.18 -15.61
C ILE A 210 -18.76 -5.21 -16.67
N ALA A 211 -17.93 -5.36 -17.70
CA ALA A 211 -18.13 -6.34 -18.77
C ALA A 211 -18.23 -7.78 -18.24
N GLY A 212 -17.38 -8.13 -17.27
CA GLY A 212 -17.43 -9.43 -16.62
C GLY A 212 -18.68 -9.66 -15.78
N ALA A 213 -19.20 -8.64 -15.10
CA ALA A 213 -20.45 -8.73 -14.36
C ALA A 213 -21.66 -8.88 -15.32
N GLU A 214 -21.69 -8.14 -16.41
CA GLU A 214 -22.72 -8.23 -17.44
C GLU A 214 -22.73 -9.60 -18.14
N ASP A 215 -21.54 -10.12 -18.47
CA ASP A 215 -21.41 -11.46 -19.05
C ASP A 215 -21.88 -12.55 -18.07
N TYR A 216 -21.51 -12.44 -16.79
CA TYR A 216 -21.99 -13.36 -15.75
C TYR A 216 -23.53 -13.35 -15.66
N ILE A 217 -24.14 -12.17 -15.62
CA ILE A 217 -25.59 -12.00 -15.56
C ILE A 217 -26.26 -12.56 -16.81
N ARG A 218 -25.67 -12.35 -17.98
CA ARG A 218 -26.18 -12.89 -19.26
C ARG A 218 -26.19 -14.42 -19.28
N ARG A 219 -25.14 -15.06 -18.75
CA ARG A 219 -25.02 -16.55 -18.70
C ARG A 219 -25.88 -17.19 -17.64
N HIS A 220 -26.00 -16.58 -16.46
CA HIS A 220 -26.64 -17.19 -15.29
C HIS A 220 -27.99 -16.56 -14.92
N GLY A 221 -28.30 -15.42 -15.48
CA GLY A 221 -29.47 -14.61 -15.09
C GLY A 221 -29.31 -13.95 -13.72
N VAL A 222 -30.30 -13.15 -13.34
CA VAL A 222 -30.38 -12.55 -12.00
C VAL A 222 -31.25 -13.45 -11.12
N PRO A 223 -30.80 -13.93 -9.97
CA PRO A 223 -31.61 -14.76 -9.09
C PRO A 223 -32.84 -13.98 -8.60
N LYS A 224 -34.03 -14.49 -8.90
CA LYS A 224 -35.31 -13.88 -8.46
C LYS A 224 -35.43 -13.82 -6.93
N LYS A 225 -34.87 -14.79 -6.25
CA LYS A 225 -34.82 -14.84 -4.77
C LYS A 225 -33.47 -15.40 -4.30
N ARG A 226 -32.86 -14.73 -3.34
CA ARG A 226 -31.67 -15.22 -2.66
C ARG A 226 -32.08 -16.25 -1.59
N LYS A 227 -31.51 -17.43 -1.61
CA LYS A 227 -31.70 -18.42 -0.52
C LYS A 227 -31.21 -17.79 0.79
N LEU A 228 -32.09 -17.76 1.79
CA LEU A 228 -31.74 -17.22 3.11
C LEU A 228 -30.87 -18.24 3.84
N ASN A 229 -29.63 -17.91 4.12
CA ASN A 229 -28.81 -18.69 5.03
C ASN A 229 -29.21 -18.34 6.48
N LEU A 230 -30.11 -19.14 7.05
CA LEU A 230 -30.67 -18.91 8.39
C LEU A 230 -29.59 -19.00 9.47
N TRP A 231 -28.60 -19.89 9.30
CA TRP A 231 -27.47 -20.02 10.22
C TRP A 231 -26.62 -18.75 10.25
N ARG A 232 -26.26 -18.23 9.09
CA ARG A 232 -25.52 -16.97 8.97
C ARG A 232 -26.30 -15.80 9.57
N LYS A 233 -27.61 -15.74 9.31
CA LYS A 233 -28.50 -14.72 9.89
C LYS A 233 -28.55 -14.81 11.42
N TYR A 234 -28.68 -16.02 11.98
CA TYR A 234 -28.66 -16.26 13.43
C TYR A 234 -27.32 -15.82 14.03
N THR A 235 -26.20 -16.27 13.46
CA THR A 235 -24.87 -15.92 13.93
C THR A 235 -24.61 -14.41 13.88
N SER A 236 -25.01 -13.75 12.80
CA SER A 236 -24.89 -12.29 12.68
C SER A 236 -25.71 -11.56 13.75
N ILE A 237 -26.95 -11.98 13.98
CA ILE A 237 -27.80 -11.38 15.02
C ILE A 237 -27.20 -11.63 16.42
N LYS A 238 -26.66 -12.82 16.68
CA LYS A 238 -26.01 -13.15 17.94
C LYS A 238 -24.76 -12.30 18.20
N THR A 239 -23.98 -12.04 17.15
CA THR A 239 -22.70 -11.32 17.25
C THR A 239 -22.88 -9.79 17.27
N PHE A 240 -23.78 -9.26 16.45
CA PHE A 240 -23.91 -7.81 16.19
C PHE A 240 -25.25 -7.23 16.65
N GLY A 241 -26.16 -8.04 17.19
CA GLY A 241 -27.51 -7.61 17.55
C GLY A 241 -28.46 -7.47 16.35
N ARG A 242 -29.72 -7.13 16.62
CA ARG A 242 -30.70 -6.80 15.57
C ARG A 242 -30.59 -5.34 15.18
N ILE A 243 -30.51 -5.07 13.88
CA ILE A 243 -30.68 -3.70 13.37
C ILE A 243 -32.12 -3.28 13.67
N LYS A 244 -32.29 -2.30 14.56
CA LYS A 244 -33.59 -1.64 14.72
C LYS A 244 -33.86 -0.83 13.46
N LYS A 245 -34.99 -1.10 12.81
CA LYS A 245 -35.48 -0.25 11.71
C LYS A 245 -35.93 1.08 12.24
#